data_d5b3b011d0cd0f803494e40c47c13b7d
#
_entry.id   d5b3b011d0cd0f803494e40c47c13b7d
#
_cell.length_a   1.000
_cell.length_b   1.000
_cell.length_c   1.000
_cell.angle_alpha   90.00
_cell.angle_beta   90.00
_cell.angle_gamma   90.00
#
_symmetry.space_group_name_H-M   'P 1'
#
loop_
_entity.id
_entity.type
_entity.pdbx_description
1 polymer ?
#
loop_
_entity_poly.entity_id
_entity_poly.type
_entity_poly.pdbx_seq_one_letter_code
_entity_poly.pdbx_strand_id
1 'polypeptide(L)'
;MIDKEVAELRRRYRQDRSNITKIHGCYVNVHGELVSAFTLSMGLLPEGEQEKYLELLKKGISGRMGKTLSDLSFSTAQVADSDEHRLLMRLRDSGLEDEEAVQTLYEKIAGSLHLADNYLILLAADRYDVPFRSRDGFRQEEGSEQQFSYILCSICPVKETKPVLRYDSAEGKFHERGTDWVAAAPEVGFLFPAFDDRATNLYGALYYTKNTDNSYEEFVSAVFNLQPPMPAGTQRETFREVLTDALEDECSVNVVQNVHTALRELVLTHKETRAEEPLAVTRQEVGAVLEHCGVSEPKMAAFNVKYDEAFGGGSEVPPQNLLGAAQLEYRTPDVVIRVNPDR
;
A
#
# COMPACT_ATOMS: atom_id res chain seq x y z
N MET A 1 -7.25 1.03 8.73
CA MET A 1 -6.72 -0.34 9.09
C MET A 1 -5.41 -0.23 9.85
N ILE A 2 -5.09 -1.19 10.72
CA ILE A 2 -3.80 -1.29 11.43
C ILE A 2 -2.98 -2.49 10.93
N ASP A 3 -1.66 -2.47 11.14
CA ASP A 3 -0.76 -3.55 10.70
C ASP A 3 -1.18 -4.96 11.18
N LYS A 4 -1.83 -5.05 12.35
CA LYS A 4 -2.32 -6.30 12.94
C LYS A 4 -3.49 -6.90 12.15
N GLU A 5 -4.41 -6.06 11.69
CA GLU A 5 -5.56 -6.46 10.85
C GLU A 5 -5.08 -6.91 9.47
N VAL A 6 -4.18 -6.15 8.85
CA VAL A 6 -3.54 -6.54 7.60
C VAL A 6 -2.79 -7.87 7.75
N ALA A 7 -2.09 -8.08 8.87
CA ALA A 7 -1.40 -9.35 9.16
C ALA A 7 -2.39 -10.51 9.37
N GLU A 8 -3.57 -10.25 9.93
CA GLU A 8 -4.64 -11.24 10.08
C GLU A 8 -5.15 -11.70 8.71
N LEU A 9 -5.45 -10.77 7.81
CA LEU A 9 -5.86 -11.08 6.44
C LEU A 9 -4.76 -11.80 5.66
N ARG A 10 -3.51 -11.37 5.72
CA ARG A 10 -2.39 -12.02 5.02
C ARG A 10 -2.20 -13.49 5.38
N ARG A 11 -2.57 -13.92 6.60
CA ARG A 11 -2.48 -15.32 7.03
C ARG A 11 -3.48 -16.23 6.32
N ARG A 12 -4.49 -15.66 5.67
CA ARG A 12 -5.50 -16.40 4.90
C ARG A 12 -5.00 -16.86 3.54
N TYR A 13 -4.00 -16.16 2.96
CA TYR A 13 -3.45 -16.49 1.64
C TYR A 13 -2.47 -17.67 1.72
N ARG A 14 -3.00 -18.81 2.16
CA ARG A 14 -2.36 -20.13 2.19
C ARG A 14 -3.40 -21.14 1.75
N GLN A 15 -2.97 -22.22 1.11
CA GLN A 15 -3.88 -23.27 0.60
C GLN A 15 -4.80 -23.82 1.69
N ASP A 16 -4.26 -24.05 2.90
CA ASP A 16 -4.98 -24.62 4.05
C ASP A 16 -5.98 -23.64 4.70
N ARG A 17 -6.04 -22.37 4.27
CA ARG A 17 -6.84 -21.30 4.91
C ARG A 17 -7.61 -20.40 3.96
N SER A 18 -7.30 -20.47 2.68
CA SER A 18 -7.94 -19.61 1.68
C SER A 18 -9.29 -20.19 1.27
N ASN A 19 -10.31 -19.33 1.22
CA ASN A 19 -11.62 -19.66 0.65
C ASN A 19 -11.75 -19.18 -0.80
N ILE A 20 -10.65 -18.71 -1.41
CA ILE A 20 -10.63 -18.27 -2.80
C ILE A 20 -10.82 -19.48 -3.71
N THR A 21 -11.94 -19.53 -4.41
CA THR A 21 -12.29 -20.62 -5.33
C THR A 21 -11.94 -20.30 -6.78
N LYS A 22 -11.95 -19.01 -7.14
CA LYS A 22 -11.65 -18.53 -8.48
C LYS A 22 -10.70 -17.34 -8.44
N ILE A 23 -9.87 -17.24 -9.47
CA ILE A 23 -9.05 -16.06 -9.75
C ILE A 23 -9.42 -15.57 -11.15
N HIS A 24 -9.75 -14.29 -11.25
CA HIS A 24 -9.95 -13.61 -12.51
C HIS A 24 -8.67 -12.88 -12.87
N GLY A 25 -8.20 -13.06 -14.10
CA GLY A 25 -6.98 -12.44 -14.59
C GLY A 25 -7.20 -11.71 -15.91
N CYS A 26 -6.45 -10.62 -16.09
CA CYS A 26 -6.39 -9.92 -17.36
C CYS A 26 -4.94 -9.52 -17.67
N TYR A 27 -4.45 -9.93 -18.83
CA TYR A 27 -3.15 -9.51 -19.34
C TYR A 27 -3.32 -8.22 -20.15
N VAL A 28 -2.56 -7.21 -19.80
CA VAL A 28 -2.58 -5.87 -20.39
C VAL A 28 -1.20 -5.55 -20.94
N ASN A 29 -1.14 -5.02 -22.17
CA ASN A 29 0.13 -4.59 -22.76
C ASN A 29 0.53 -3.17 -22.29
N VAL A 30 1.76 -2.76 -22.64
CA VAL A 30 2.31 -1.45 -22.25
C VAL A 30 1.50 -0.25 -22.79
N HIS A 31 0.63 -0.45 -23.77
CA HIS A 31 -0.22 0.58 -24.35
C HIS A 31 -1.59 0.68 -23.65
N GLY A 32 -1.83 -0.13 -22.62
CA GLY A 32 -3.12 -0.18 -21.93
C GLY A 32 -4.19 -0.98 -22.68
N GLU A 33 -3.81 -1.84 -23.66
CA GLU A 33 -4.75 -2.69 -24.36
C GLU A 33 -4.94 -4.01 -23.62
N LEU A 34 -6.19 -4.41 -23.42
CA LEU A 34 -6.55 -5.70 -22.84
C LEU A 34 -6.26 -6.80 -23.86
N VAL A 35 -5.23 -7.60 -23.63
CA VAL A 35 -4.80 -8.66 -24.56
C VAL A 35 -5.61 -9.93 -24.37
N SER A 36 -5.79 -10.36 -23.12
CA SER A 36 -6.58 -11.55 -22.80
C SER A 36 -7.13 -11.49 -21.37
N ALA A 37 -8.37 -11.88 -21.19
CA ALA A 37 -8.98 -12.11 -19.88
C ALA A 37 -9.23 -13.61 -19.70
N PHE A 38 -9.08 -14.09 -18.45
CA PHE A 38 -9.28 -15.49 -18.10
C PHE A 38 -9.81 -15.65 -16.69
N THR A 39 -10.44 -16.79 -16.42
CA THR A 39 -10.86 -17.18 -15.08
C THR A 39 -10.31 -18.56 -14.76
N LEU A 40 -9.65 -18.69 -13.62
CA LEU A 40 -9.06 -19.94 -13.14
C LEU A 40 -9.82 -20.46 -11.93
N SER A 41 -10.19 -21.73 -11.95
CA SER A 41 -10.72 -22.42 -10.78
C SER A 41 -9.56 -22.96 -9.96
N MET A 42 -9.41 -22.47 -8.73
CA MET A 42 -8.27 -22.83 -7.86
C MET A 42 -8.18 -24.35 -7.63
N GLY A 43 -9.32 -25.01 -7.44
CA GLY A 43 -9.33 -26.48 -7.21
C GLY A 43 -8.89 -27.33 -8.42
N LEU A 44 -8.77 -26.75 -9.61
CA LEU A 44 -8.30 -27.44 -10.82
C LEU A 44 -6.81 -27.20 -11.10
N LEU A 45 -6.16 -26.28 -10.41
CA LEU A 45 -4.75 -25.98 -10.57
C LEU A 45 -3.88 -26.93 -9.77
N PRO A 46 -2.66 -27.25 -10.24
CA PRO A 46 -1.64 -27.92 -9.43
C PRO A 46 -1.32 -27.11 -8.15
N GLU A 47 -1.02 -27.78 -7.05
CA GLU A 47 -0.76 -27.13 -5.75
C GLU A 47 0.31 -26.03 -5.84
N GLY A 48 1.42 -26.29 -6.53
CA GLY A 48 2.49 -25.30 -6.69
C GLY A 48 2.07 -24.06 -7.50
N GLU A 49 1.09 -24.20 -8.40
CA GLU A 49 0.54 -23.09 -9.15
C GLU A 49 -0.45 -22.28 -8.31
N GLN A 50 -1.31 -22.95 -7.54
CA GLN A 50 -2.19 -22.30 -6.56
C GLN A 50 -1.39 -21.43 -5.58
N GLU A 51 -0.28 -21.97 -5.04
CA GLU A 51 0.59 -21.22 -4.13
C GLU A 51 1.15 -19.93 -4.77
N LYS A 52 1.52 -19.98 -6.05
CA LYS A 52 2.04 -18.80 -6.76
C LYS A 52 1.00 -17.70 -6.91
N TYR A 53 -0.23 -18.04 -7.26
CA TYR A 53 -1.31 -17.06 -7.32
C TYR A 53 -1.63 -16.47 -5.95
N LEU A 54 -1.74 -17.30 -4.91
CA LEU A 54 -1.96 -16.84 -3.54
C LEU A 54 -0.80 -15.96 -3.04
N GLU A 55 0.45 -16.28 -3.43
CA GLU A 55 1.61 -15.46 -3.08
C GLU A 55 1.56 -14.08 -3.74
N LEU A 56 1.18 -13.99 -5.02
CA LEU A 56 1.03 -12.71 -5.72
C LEU A 56 -0.09 -11.87 -5.10
N LEU A 57 -1.25 -12.47 -4.82
CA LEU A 57 -2.34 -11.79 -4.15
C LEU A 57 -1.93 -11.29 -2.75
N LYS A 58 -1.29 -12.14 -1.95
CA LYS A 58 -0.78 -11.79 -0.63
C LYS A 58 0.20 -10.62 -0.68
N LYS A 59 1.07 -10.56 -1.68
CA LYS A 59 2.02 -9.46 -1.87
C LYS A 59 1.33 -8.14 -2.13
N GLY A 60 0.17 -8.12 -2.78
CA GLY A 60 -0.66 -6.94 -3.03
C GLY A 60 -1.24 -6.28 -1.77
N ILE A 61 -1.14 -6.95 -0.62
CA ILE A 61 -1.46 -6.39 0.71
C ILE A 61 -0.28 -6.55 1.68
N SER A 62 0.93 -6.74 1.18
CA SER A 62 2.13 -6.95 2.02
C SER A 62 2.98 -5.71 2.02
N GLY A 63 2.93 -4.99 3.11
CA GLY A 63 3.70 -3.76 3.28
C GLY A 63 3.64 -3.26 4.71
N ARG A 64 3.95 -2.00 4.86
CA ARG A 64 3.87 -1.25 6.12
C ARG A 64 2.85 -0.14 5.94
N MET A 65 1.91 -0.01 6.87
CA MET A 65 0.96 1.09 6.91
C MET A 65 1.68 2.44 6.93
N GLY A 66 1.15 3.40 6.18
CA GLY A 66 1.73 4.73 6.00
C GLY A 66 2.98 4.77 5.12
N LYS A 67 3.42 3.65 4.52
CA LYS A 67 4.58 3.62 3.61
C LYS A 67 4.24 3.02 2.24
N THR A 68 3.97 1.72 2.19
CA THR A 68 3.58 0.98 0.99
C THR A 68 2.12 0.54 1.04
N LEU A 69 1.50 0.66 2.20
CA LEU A 69 0.08 0.50 2.41
C LEU A 69 -0.50 1.81 2.92
N SER A 70 -1.64 2.19 2.37
CA SER A 70 -2.36 3.41 2.72
C SER A 70 -3.85 3.14 2.78
N ASP A 71 -4.53 3.82 3.70
CA ASP A 71 -5.98 3.80 3.73
C ASP A 71 -6.52 4.84 2.73
N LEU A 72 -7.48 4.41 1.92
CA LEU A 72 -8.32 5.29 1.11
C LEU A 72 -9.67 5.43 1.80
N SER A 73 -10.14 6.66 1.97
CA SER A 73 -11.40 6.93 2.68
C SER A 73 -12.41 7.60 1.74
N PHE A 74 -13.59 6.99 1.65
CA PHE A 74 -14.73 7.52 0.90
C PHE A 74 -15.55 8.44 1.80
N SER A 75 -15.95 9.58 1.28
CA SER A 75 -16.93 10.44 1.92
C SER A 75 -18.32 9.80 1.87
N THR A 76 -19.22 10.24 2.75
CA THR A 76 -20.61 9.78 2.74
C THR A 76 -21.31 10.01 1.39
N ALA A 77 -21.01 11.12 0.72
CA ALA A 77 -21.53 11.41 -0.60
C ALA A 77 -21.04 10.41 -1.67
N GLN A 78 -19.77 10.02 -1.62
CA GLN A 78 -19.21 9.03 -2.55
C GLN A 78 -19.79 7.63 -2.32
N VAL A 79 -19.96 7.21 -1.08
CA VAL A 79 -20.60 5.93 -0.73
C VAL A 79 -22.05 5.89 -1.23
N ALA A 80 -22.76 7.01 -1.16
CA ALA A 80 -24.15 7.10 -1.59
C ALA A 80 -24.32 7.16 -3.11
N ASP A 81 -23.42 7.85 -3.83
CA ASP A 81 -23.72 8.27 -5.22
C ASP A 81 -22.53 8.15 -6.22
N SER A 82 -21.37 7.65 -5.82
CA SER A 82 -20.25 7.45 -6.77
C SER A 82 -20.42 6.18 -7.60
N ASP A 83 -20.23 6.30 -8.91
CA ASP A 83 -20.23 5.15 -9.82
C ASP A 83 -19.10 4.18 -9.53
N GLU A 84 -17.93 4.68 -9.13
CA GLU A 84 -16.75 3.90 -8.75
C GLU A 84 -17.04 3.07 -7.50
N HIS A 85 -17.61 3.69 -6.46
CA HIS A 85 -17.98 2.96 -5.25
C HIS A 85 -19.05 1.89 -5.54
N ARG A 86 -20.08 2.22 -6.37
CA ARG A 86 -21.08 1.25 -6.82
C ARG A 86 -20.46 0.08 -7.57
N LEU A 87 -19.48 0.34 -8.45
CA LEU A 87 -18.75 -0.71 -9.17
C LEU A 87 -18.05 -1.65 -8.20
N LEU A 88 -17.30 -1.10 -7.22
CA LEU A 88 -16.62 -1.89 -6.21
C LEU A 88 -17.59 -2.73 -5.36
N MET A 89 -18.76 -2.18 -5.03
CA MET A 89 -19.81 -2.90 -4.33
C MET A 89 -20.39 -4.05 -5.18
N ARG A 90 -20.68 -3.81 -6.46
CA ARG A 90 -21.15 -4.85 -7.40
C ARG A 90 -20.16 -6.01 -7.48
N LEU A 91 -18.87 -5.70 -7.63
CA LEU A 91 -17.79 -6.69 -7.67
C LEU A 91 -17.72 -7.53 -6.39
N ARG A 92 -17.79 -6.87 -5.22
CA ARG A 92 -17.79 -7.54 -3.93
C ARG A 92 -19.03 -8.42 -3.72
N ASP A 93 -20.19 -7.86 -3.96
CA ASP A 93 -21.47 -8.51 -3.66
C ASP A 93 -21.77 -9.69 -4.59
N SER A 94 -21.34 -9.60 -5.85
CA SER A 94 -21.38 -10.71 -6.79
C SER A 94 -20.27 -11.76 -6.53
N GLY A 95 -19.26 -11.45 -5.72
CA GLY A 95 -18.07 -12.30 -5.58
C GLY A 95 -17.28 -12.44 -6.88
N LEU A 96 -17.27 -11.38 -7.71
CA LEU A 96 -16.68 -11.31 -9.07
C LEU A 96 -17.40 -12.16 -10.12
N GLU A 97 -18.63 -12.60 -9.88
CA GLU A 97 -19.43 -13.33 -10.88
C GLU A 97 -20.14 -12.36 -11.86
N ASP A 98 -20.14 -11.06 -11.61
CA ASP A 98 -20.64 -10.03 -12.52
C ASP A 98 -19.57 -9.70 -13.57
N GLU A 99 -19.61 -10.39 -14.71
CA GLU A 99 -18.61 -10.28 -15.78
C GLU A 99 -18.54 -8.85 -16.35
N GLU A 100 -19.65 -8.14 -16.44
CA GLU A 100 -19.69 -6.74 -16.91
C GLU A 100 -18.93 -5.82 -15.92
N ALA A 101 -19.16 -6.00 -14.62
CA ALA A 101 -18.46 -5.23 -13.60
C ALA A 101 -16.95 -5.54 -13.59
N VAL A 102 -16.55 -6.81 -13.76
CA VAL A 102 -15.15 -7.22 -13.88
C VAL A 102 -14.50 -6.60 -15.11
N GLN A 103 -15.17 -6.64 -16.26
CA GLN A 103 -14.67 -6.04 -17.50
C GLN A 103 -14.53 -4.52 -17.37
N THR A 104 -15.51 -3.85 -16.77
CA THR A 104 -15.46 -2.41 -16.51
C THR A 104 -14.27 -2.03 -15.62
N LEU A 105 -13.98 -2.85 -14.59
CA LEU A 105 -12.82 -2.62 -13.75
C LEU A 105 -11.51 -2.78 -14.53
N TYR A 106 -11.38 -3.82 -15.38
CA TYR A 106 -10.20 -3.99 -16.22
C TYR A 106 -9.95 -2.78 -17.13
N GLU A 107 -11.01 -2.29 -17.77
CA GLU A 107 -10.94 -1.11 -18.66
C GLU A 107 -10.54 0.16 -17.89
N LYS A 108 -11.09 0.38 -16.70
CA LYS A 108 -10.69 1.51 -15.84
C LYS A 108 -9.21 1.41 -15.45
N ILE A 109 -8.74 0.24 -15.05
CA ILE A 109 -7.34 0.01 -14.69
C ILE A 109 -6.43 0.23 -15.92
N ALA A 110 -6.75 -0.39 -17.05
CA ALA A 110 -5.95 -0.31 -18.25
C ALA A 110 -5.87 1.11 -18.83
N GLY A 111 -6.95 1.88 -18.71
CA GLY A 111 -7.01 3.26 -19.18
C GLY A 111 -6.33 4.29 -18.26
N SER A 112 -5.97 3.91 -17.03
CA SER A 112 -5.45 4.85 -16.03
C SER A 112 -4.11 4.45 -15.40
N LEU A 113 -3.69 3.20 -15.56
CA LEU A 113 -2.43 2.71 -15.01
C LEU A 113 -1.38 2.52 -16.11
N HIS A 114 -0.37 3.37 -16.08
CA HIS A 114 0.73 3.33 -17.04
C HIS A 114 2.00 2.78 -16.38
N LEU A 115 2.32 1.52 -16.70
CA LEU A 115 3.55 0.86 -16.27
C LEU A 115 4.54 0.77 -17.44
N ALA A 116 5.82 0.66 -17.11
CA ALA A 116 6.88 0.52 -18.11
C ALA A 116 6.87 -0.84 -18.82
N ASP A 117 6.30 -1.86 -18.17
CA ASP A 117 6.19 -3.23 -18.67
C ASP A 117 4.72 -3.59 -18.92
N ASN A 118 4.46 -4.64 -19.70
CA ASN A 118 3.15 -5.30 -19.70
C ASN A 118 2.81 -5.75 -18.28
N TYR A 119 1.54 -5.95 -17.98
CA TYR A 119 1.16 -6.37 -16.63
C TYR A 119 -0.03 -7.32 -16.61
N LEU A 120 -0.11 -8.06 -15.52
CA LEU A 120 -1.19 -8.98 -15.21
C LEU A 120 -2.01 -8.40 -14.06
N ILE A 121 -3.30 -8.17 -14.31
CA ILE A 121 -4.28 -7.86 -13.27
C ILE A 121 -4.81 -9.18 -12.73
N LEU A 122 -4.74 -9.38 -11.41
CA LEU A 122 -5.32 -10.51 -10.70
C LEU A 122 -6.40 -10.00 -9.76
N LEU A 123 -7.60 -10.56 -9.86
CA LEU A 123 -8.73 -10.30 -8.97
C LEU A 123 -9.14 -11.59 -8.27
N ALA A 124 -9.41 -11.50 -6.98
CA ALA A 124 -9.97 -12.58 -6.19
C ALA A 124 -11.01 -12.03 -5.20
N ALA A 125 -12.07 -12.79 -4.99
CA ALA A 125 -13.03 -12.55 -3.92
C ALA A 125 -12.82 -13.59 -2.81
N ASP A 126 -12.90 -13.16 -1.56
CA ASP A 126 -12.82 -14.05 -0.41
C ASP A 126 -13.89 -13.66 0.63
N ARG A 127 -14.29 -14.64 1.43
CA ARG A 127 -15.19 -14.49 2.56
C ARG A 127 -14.49 -14.98 3.81
N TYR A 128 -14.39 -14.11 4.79
CA TYR A 128 -13.73 -14.40 6.05
C TYR A 128 -14.74 -14.37 7.20
N ASP A 129 -14.97 -15.54 7.80
CA ASP A 129 -15.70 -15.65 9.04
C ASP A 129 -14.79 -15.18 10.17
N VAL A 130 -15.06 -13.98 10.68
CA VAL A 130 -14.19 -13.30 11.66
C VAL A 130 -14.37 -13.97 13.02
N PRO A 131 -13.33 -14.63 13.58
CA PRO A 131 -13.47 -15.32 14.86
C PRO A 131 -13.76 -14.31 15.97
N PHE A 132 -14.72 -14.65 16.84
CA PHE A 132 -14.98 -13.85 18.03
C PHE A 132 -13.74 -13.84 18.94
N ARG A 133 -13.36 -12.65 19.44
CA ARG A 133 -12.35 -12.49 20.49
C ARG A 133 -13.02 -11.97 21.73
N SER A 134 -13.10 -12.81 22.78
CA SER A 134 -13.48 -12.34 24.10
C SER A 134 -12.46 -11.31 24.61
N ARG A 135 -12.88 -10.34 25.44
CA ARG A 135 -11.99 -9.40 26.13
C ARG A 135 -10.88 -10.09 26.94
N ASP A 136 -11.10 -11.34 27.34
CA ASP A 136 -10.14 -12.17 28.09
C ASP A 136 -9.17 -12.94 27.22
N GLY A 137 -9.12 -12.71 25.90
CA GLY A 137 -8.16 -13.31 24.96
C GLY A 137 -8.47 -14.76 24.56
N PHE A 138 -9.56 -15.36 25.04
CA PHE A 138 -9.98 -16.68 24.62
C PHE A 138 -10.62 -16.65 23.23
N ARG A 139 -10.09 -17.48 22.31
CA ARG A 139 -10.73 -17.76 21.01
C ARG A 139 -11.92 -18.68 21.27
N GLN A 140 -13.13 -18.22 21.01
CA GLN A 140 -14.25 -19.11 20.78
C GLN A 140 -14.36 -19.37 19.27
N GLU A 141 -14.11 -20.61 18.85
CA GLU A 141 -14.26 -21.01 17.44
C GLU A 141 -15.73 -21.18 17.03
N GLU A 142 -16.65 -21.27 17.99
CA GLU A 142 -18.09 -21.39 17.79
C GLU A 142 -18.76 -20.03 18.01
N GLY A 143 -19.01 -19.31 16.91
CA GLY A 143 -19.80 -18.09 16.91
C GLY A 143 -19.14 -16.91 16.20
N SER A 144 -18.83 -17.04 14.90
CA SER A 144 -18.54 -15.84 14.10
C SER A 144 -19.86 -15.09 13.87
N GLU A 145 -20.06 -13.97 14.53
CA GLU A 145 -21.21 -13.11 14.31
C GLU A 145 -21.04 -12.21 13.07
N GLN A 146 -19.84 -12.13 12.51
CA GLN A 146 -19.54 -11.25 11.39
C GLN A 146 -18.78 -11.97 10.28
N GLN A 147 -19.30 -11.86 9.07
CA GLN A 147 -18.64 -12.30 7.85
C GLN A 147 -18.08 -11.08 7.12
N PHE A 148 -16.77 -11.09 6.86
CA PHE A 148 -16.09 -10.10 6.06
C PHE A 148 -15.93 -10.60 4.62
N SER A 149 -16.73 -10.05 3.71
CA SER A 149 -16.63 -10.30 2.26
C SER A 149 -15.89 -9.17 1.59
N TYR A 150 -14.88 -9.50 0.80
CA TYR A 150 -14.01 -8.51 0.16
C TYR A 150 -13.47 -8.99 -1.19
N ILE A 151 -13.03 -8.04 -1.98
CA ILE A 151 -12.26 -8.27 -3.20
C ILE A 151 -10.82 -7.80 -3.01
N LEU A 152 -9.90 -8.50 -3.64
CA LEU A 152 -8.50 -8.16 -3.69
C LEU A 152 -8.06 -8.06 -5.14
N CYS A 153 -7.37 -6.97 -5.46
CA CYS A 153 -6.71 -6.76 -6.74
C CYS A 153 -5.19 -6.70 -6.54
N SER A 154 -4.44 -7.40 -7.40
CA SER A 154 -2.98 -7.30 -7.47
C SER A 154 -2.56 -7.11 -8.92
N ILE A 155 -1.80 -6.07 -9.21
CA ILE A 155 -1.34 -5.71 -10.55
C ILE A 155 0.16 -5.96 -10.61
N CYS A 156 0.52 -6.99 -11.38
CA CYS A 156 1.86 -7.56 -11.43
C CYS A 156 2.53 -7.24 -12.77
N PRO A 157 3.64 -6.49 -12.80
CA PRO A 157 4.41 -6.33 -14.03
C PRO A 157 4.83 -7.70 -14.59
N VAL A 158 4.75 -7.83 -15.91
CA VAL A 158 5.17 -9.05 -16.62
C VAL A 158 6.49 -8.76 -17.32
N LYS A 159 7.53 -9.44 -16.86
CA LYS A 159 8.89 -9.22 -17.33
C LYS A 159 9.37 -10.35 -18.21
N GLU A 160 10.11 -9.98 -19.24
CA GLU A 160 10.80 -10.93 -20.10
C GLU A 160 12.04 -11.48 -19.38
N THR A 161 12.17 -12.81 -19.34
CA THR A 161 13.37 -13.44 -18.79
C THR A 161 14.46 -13.47 -19.85
N LYS A 162 15.72 -13.32 -19.44
CA LYS A 162 16.85 -13.51 -20.37
C LYS A 162 16.95 -14.98 -20.77
N PRO A 163 17.35 -15.28 -22.01
CA PRO A 163 17.68 -16.64 -22.44
C PRO A 163 18.75 -17.24 -21.52
N VAL A 164 18.52 -18.46 -21.06
CA VAL A 164 19.44 -19.18 -20.16
C VAL A 164 19.65 -20.62 -20.63
N LEU A 165 20.79 -21.22 -20.28
CA LEU A 165 20.98 -22.66 -20.45
C LEU A 165 20.28 -23.39 -19.28
N ARG A 166 19.30 -24.23 -19.63
CA ARG A 166 18.61 -25.11 -18.69
C ARG A 166 19.10 -26.54 -18.84
N TYR A 167 19.37 -27.18 -17.72
CA TYR A 167 19.64 -28.63 -17.70
C TYR A 167 18.36 -29.41 -17.91
N ASP A 168 18.35 -30.26 -18.93
CA ASP A 168 17.32 -31.27 -19.14
C ASP A 168 17.77 -32.59 -18.54
N SER A 169 17.10 -33.01 -17.47
CA SER A 169 17.45 -34.25 -16.76
C SER A 169 17.13 -35.51 -17.57
N ALA A 170 16.18 -35.44 -18.52
CA ALA A 170 15.82 -36.58 -19.35
C ALA A 170 16.87 -36.83 -20.45
N GLU A 171 17.47 -35.77 -20.99
CA GLU A 171 18.50 -35.85 -22.01
C GLU A 171 19.93 -35.76 -21.47
N GLY A 172 20.08 -35.38 -20.20
CA GLY A 172 21.40 -35.21 -19.57
C GLY A 172 22.24 -34.06 -20.16
N LYS A 173 21.60 -33.06 -20.78
CA LYS A 173 22.26 -31.98 -21.52
C LYS A 173 21.71 -30.61 -21.11
N PHE A 174 22.48 -29.56 -21.41
CA PHE A 174 22.01 -28.20 -21.33
C PHE A 174 21.47 -27.74 -22.68
N HIS A 175 20.23 -27.22 -22.67
CA HIS A 175 19.61 -26.61 -23.84
C HIS A 175 19.32 -25.13 -23.56
N GLU A 176 19.37 -24.34 -24.62
CA GLU A 176 18.90 -22.96 -24.51
C GLU A 176 17.40 -22.96 -24.21
N ARG A 177 17.02 -22.31 -23.14
CA ARG A 177 15.63 -21.92 -22.87
C ARG A 177 15.44 -20.51 -23.38
N GLY A 178 14.55 -20.35 -24.33
CA GLY A 178 14.15 -19.05 -24.86
C GLY A 178 13.59 -18.11 -23.78
N THR A 179 13.23 -16.94 -24.19
CA THR A 179 12.59 -15.92 -23.37
C THR A 179 11.22 -16.38 -22.91
N ASP A 180 10.97 -16.30 -21.62
CA ASP A 180 9.64 -16.48 -21.01
C ASP A 180 9.13 -15.15 -20.45
N TRP A 181 7.81 -15.00 -20.41
CA TRP A 181 7.14 -13.90 -19.74
C TRP A 181 6.75 -14.32 -18.34
N VAL A 182 7.26 -13.62 -17.32
CA VAL A 182 7.09 -13.98 -15.92
C VAL A 182 6.44 -12.84 -15.15
N ALA A 183 5.35 -13.15 -14.44
CA ALA A 183 4.71 -12.20 -13.54
C ALA A 183 5.63 -11.91 -12.34
N ALA A 184 5.97 -10.64 -12.15
CA ALA A 184 6.75 -10.16 -11.01
C ALA A 184 5.85 -9.89 -9.79
N ALA A 185 6.45 -9.49 -8.67
CA ALA A 185 5.69 -9.03 -7.51
C ALA A 185 4.82 -7.80 -7.88
N PRO A 186 3.64 -7.65 -7.28
CA PRO A 186 2.73 -6.55 -7.59
C PRO A 186 3.40 -5.19 -7.45
N GLU A 187 3.11 -4.30 -8.37
CA GLU A 187 3.48 -2.89 -8.32
C GLU A 187 2.40 -2.08 -7.60
N VAL A 188 1.14 -2.39 -7.90
CA VAL A 188 -0.05 -1.77 -7.33
C VAL A 188 -1.03 -2.85 -6.90
N GLY A 189 -1.83 -2.58 -5.89
CA GLY A 189 -2.91 -3.46 -5.46
C GLY A 189 -3.89 -2.74 -4.55
N PHE A 190 -5.05 -3.36 -4.32
CA PHE A 190 -6.01 -2.86 -3.35
C PHE A 190 -6.88 -3.98 -2.79
N LEU A 191 -7.44 -3.73 -1.63
CA LEU A 191 -8.45 -4.55 -1.00
C LEU A 191 -9.66 -3.66 -0.68
N PHE A 192 -10.85 -4.10 -1.06
CA PHE A 192 -12.10 -3.40 -0.79
C PHE A 192 -13.19 -4.37 -0.31
N PRO A 193 -13.97 -4.01 0.69
CA PRO A 193 -13.84 -2.86 1.59
C PRO A 193 -12.70 -3.01 2.60
N ALA A 194 -12.40 -1.96 3.37
CA ALA A 194 -11.43 -2.03 4.44
C ALA A 194 -11.90 -2.92 5.61
N PHE A 195 -10.94 -3.49 6.33
CA PHE A 195 -11.15 -4.36 7.50
C PHE A 195 -10.73 -3.62 8.77
N ASP A 196 -11.60 -2.73 9.26
CA ASP A 196 -11.33 -1.89 10.42
C ASP A 196 -12.04 -2.42 11.66
N ASP A 197 -11.36 -2.40 12.79
CA ASP A 197 -11.86 -2.96 14.06
C ASP A 197 -12.40 -4.38 13.89
N ARG A 198 -11.77 -5.13 12.97
CA ARG A 198 -12.17 -6.49 12.56
C ARG A 198 -13.60 -6.58 12.00
N ALA A 199 -14.10 -5.49 11.45
CA ALA A 199 -15.40 -5.37 10.82
C ALA A 199 -15.29 -4.84 9.39
N THR A 200 -16.37 -4.97 8.62
CA THR A 200 -16.46 -4.42 7.27
C THR A 200 -16.61 -2.91 7.33
N ASN A 201 -15.67 -2.17 6.76
CA ASN A 201 -15.77 -0.73 6.59
C ASN A 201 -15.95 -0.37 5.11
N LEU A 202 -17.20 -0.08 4.71
CA LEU A 202 -17.56 0.30 3.33
C LEU A 202 -17.07 1.71 2.95
N TYR A 203 -16.65 2.50 3.93
CA TYR A 203 -16.10 3.84 3.74
C TYR A 203 -14.58 3.82 3.53
N GLY A 204 -13.99 2.64 3.42
CA GLY A 204 -12.55 2.51 3.27
C GLY A 204 -12.12 1.42 2.29
N ALA A 205 -10.91 1.59 1.76
CA ALA A 205 -10.18 0.56 1.03
C ALA A 205 -8.71 0.58 1.47
N LEU A 206 -8.05 -0.57 1.43
CA LEU A 206 -6.61 -0.65 1.59
C LEU A 206 -5.95 -0.57 0.21
N TYR A 207 -5.03 0.37 0.05
CA TYR A 207 -4.27 0.59 -1.16
C TYR A 207 -2.81 0.19 -0.96
N TYR A 208 -2.24 -0.51 -1.93
CA TYR A 208 -0.84 -0.91 -1.95
C TYR A 208 -0.12 -0.31 -3.15
N THR A 209 1.05 0.28 -2.90
CA THR A 209 2.02 0.62 -3.93
C THR A 209 3.41 0.16 -3.51
N LYS A 210 4.13 -0.48 -4.41
CA LYS A 210 5.52 -0.88 -4.19
C LYS A 210 6.46 0.31 -4.30
N ASN A 211 6.18 1.21 -5.25
CA ASN A 211 6.94 2.43 -5.43
C ASN A 211 6.46 3.49 -4.43
N THR A 212 7.32 3.86 -3.49
CA THR A 212 7.00 4.87 -2.46
C THR A 212 7.09 6.30 -2.96
N ASP A 213 7.51 6.51 -4.21
CA ASP A 213 7.66 7.84 -4.82
C ASP A 213 6.55 8.13 -5.85
N ASN A 214 5.67 7.15 -6.11
CA ASN A 214 4.56 7.28 -7.04
C ASN A 214 3.26 6.78 -6.40
N SER A 215 2.26 7.64 -6.35
CA SER A 215 0.93 7.33 -5.83
C SER A 215 -0.04 6.77 -6.88
N TYR A 216 0.34 6.77 -8.16
CA TYR A 216 -0.53 6.40 -9.30
C TYR A 216 -1.89 7.12 -9.24
N GLU A 217 -1.84 8.45 -9.21
CA GLU A 217 -3.00 9.31 -8.99
C GLU A 217 -4.13 9.06 -9.99
N GLU A 218 -3.80 8.92 -11.29
CA GLU A 218 -4.79 8.63 -12.34
C GLU A 218 -5.52 7.32 -12.08
N PHE A 219 -4.80 6.27 -11.65
CA PHE A 219 -5.38 4.99 -11.28
C PHE A 219 -6.32 5.13 -10.07
N VAL A 220 -5.87 5.79 -9.00
CA VAL A 220 -6.69 5.98 -7.79
C VAL A 220 -7.94 6.80 -8.10
N SER A 221 -7.81 7.84 -8.92
CA SER A 221 -8.94 8.65 -9.36
C SER A 221 -9.93 7.83 -10.21
N ALA A 222 -9.45 7.04 -11.17
CA ALA A 222 -10.31 6.27 -12.07
C ALA A 222 -11.04 5.11 -11.37
N VAL A 223 -10.39 4.43 -10.43
CA VAL A 223 -10.93 3.24 -9.77
C VAL A 223 -11.78 3.61 -8.54
N PHE A 224 -11.39 4.66 -7.78
CA PHE A 224 -12.01 4.98 -6.50
C PHE A 224 -12.69 6.36 -6.48
N ASN A 225 -12.47 7.20 -7.48
CA ASN A 225 -12.86 8.61 -7.47
C ASN A 225 -12.30 9.36 -6.23
N LEU A 226 -11.05 9.06 -5.90
CA LEU A 226 -10.32 9.60 -4.76
C LEU A 226 -9.00 10.20 -5.21
N GLN A 227 -8.41 11.02 -4.35
CA GLN A 227 -7.00 11.39 -4.46
C GLN A 227 -6.17 10.48 -3.55
N PRO A 228 -5.05 9.92 -4.03
CA PRO A 228 -4.19 9.13 -3.19
C PRO A 228 -3.50 10.02 -2.14
N PRO A 229 -3.15 9.45 -0.97
CA PRO A 229 -2.30 10.15 -0.03
C PRO A 229 -0.92 10.44 -0.66
N MET A 230 -0.27 11.50 -0.19
CA MET A 230 1.09 11.83 -0.63
C MET A 230 2.04 10.63 -0.46
N PRO A 231 2.82 10.27 -1.48
CA PRO A 231 3.77 9.16 -1.38
C PRO A 231 4.76 9.33 -0.23
N ALA A 232 5.05 8.24 0.48
CA ALA A 232 5.94 8.27 1.65
C ALA A 232 7.34 8.83 1.35
N GLY A 233 7.88 8.58 0.14
CA GLY A 233 9.15 9.14 -0.31
C GLY A 233 9.12 10.65 -0.46
N THR A 234 8.01 11.18 -0.97
CA THR A 234 7.79 12.61 -1.18
C THR A 234 7.57 13.34 0.16
N GLN A 235 6.90 12.73 1.14
CA GLN A 235 6.58 13.36 2.43
C GLN A 235 7.80 13.96 3.12
N ARG A 236 8.95 13.29 3.08
CA ARG A 236 10.18 13.78 3.70
C ARG A 236 10.73 15.03 3.01
N GLU A 237 10.76 15.01 1.70
CA GLU A 237 11.26 16.15 0.91
C GLU A 237 10.38 17.36 1.10
N THR A 238 9.06 17.18 0.96
CA THR A 238 8.06 18.20 1.21
C THR A 238 8.16 18.77 2.63
N PHE A 239 8.32 17.91 3.65
CA PHE A 239 8.48 18.36 5.03
C PHE A 239 9.73 19.21 5.22
N ARG A 240 10.84 18.81 4.61
CA ARG A 240 12.09 19.58 4.64
C ARG A 240 11.95 20.93 3.94
N GLU A 241 11.26 20.97 2.80
CA GLU A 241 10.96 22.21 2.09
C GLU A 241 10.09 23.12 2.93
N VAL A 242 9.02 22.60 3.55
CA VAL A 242 8.14 23.35 4.45
C VAL A 242 8.94 23.98 5.61
N LEU A 243 9.83 23.22 6.25
CA LEU A 243 10.68 23.74 7.32
C LEU A 243 11.63 24.84 6.81
N THR A 244 12.32 24.60 5.70
CA THR A 244 13.29 25.54 5.13
C THR A 244 12.61 26.84 4.71
N ASP A 245 11.50 26.72 4.00
CA ASP A 245 10.79 27.88 3.43
C ASP A 245 9.97 28.67 4.47
N ALA A 246 9.52 28.01 5.53
CA ALA A 246 8.79 28.71 6.59
C ALA A 246 9.71 29.39 7.59
N LEU A 247 10.80 28.73 7.95
CA LEU A 247 11.71 29.22 8.99
C LEU A 247 12.83 30.11 8.43
N GLU A 248 13.15 29.99 7.13
CA GLU A 248 14.19 30.78 6.44
C GLU A 248 15.51 30.83 7.27
N ASP A 249 15.88 32.02 7.75
CA ASP A 249 17.09 32.29 8.56
C ASP A 249 17.06 31.64 9.96
N GLU A 250 15.87 31.29 10.49
CA GLU A 250 15.72 30.56 11.75
C GLU A 250 15.84 29.03 11.55
N CYS A 251 15.88 28.50 10.31
CA CYS A 251 16.05 27.10 9.99
C CYS A 251 17.51 26.65 10.26
N SER A 252 17.91 26.69 11.51
CA SER A 252 19.27 26.29 11.91
C SER A 252 19.41 24.76 12.00
N VAL A 253 20.65 24.28 11.92
CA VAL A 253 20.98 22.86 12.11
C VAL A 253 20.42 22.34 13.44
N ASN A 254 20.48 23.13 14.51
CA ASN A 254 19.96 22.77 15.82
C ASN A 254 18.44 22.57 15.82
N VAL A 255 17.69 23.44 15.15
CA VAL A 255 16.22 23.30 15.01
C VAL A 255 15.88 22.01 14.28
N VAL A 256 16.52 21.77 13.15
CA VAL A 256 16.30 20.54 12.36
C VAL A 256 16.66 19.29 13.17
N GLN A 257 17.76 19.29 13.91
CA GLN A 257 18.16 18.18 14.76
C GLN A 257 17.18 17.93 15.91
N ASN A 258 16.65 18.96 16.56
CA ASN A 258 15.66 18.82 17.62
C ASN A 258 14.36 18.25 17.10
N VAL A 259 13.88 18.70 15.93
CA VAL A 259 12.70 18.12 15.27
C VAL A 259 12.94 16.63 14.96
N HIS A 260 14.09 16.28 14.38
CA HIS A 260 14.43 14.87 14.09
C HIS A 260 14.52 14.04 15.37
N THR A 261 15.09 14.57 16.44
CA THR A 261 15.19 13.88 17.73
C THR A 261 13.81 13.61 18.31
N ALA A 262 12.93 14.62 18.33
CA ALA A 262 11.57 14.46 18.83
C ALA A 262 10.78 13.41 18.01
N LEU A 263 10.87 13.44 16.69
CA LEU A 263 10.22 12.44 15.83
C LEU A 263 10.76 11.02 16.08
N ARG A 264 12.07 10.87 16.33
CA ARG A 264 12.69 9.57 16.68
C ARG A 264 12.23 9.06 18.03
N GLU A 265 12.14 9.92 19.04
CA GLU A 265 11.65 9.57 20.36
C GLU A 265 10.21 9.09 20.31
N LEU A 266 9.33 9.74 19.52
CA LEU A 266 7.98 9.27 19.28
C LEU A 266 7.97 7.86 18.68
N VAL A 267 8.79 7.60 17.65
CA VAL A 267 8.90 6.27 17.02
C VAL A 267 9.39 5.20 18.00
N LEU A 268 10.37 5.54 18.84
CA LEU A 268 10.93 4.61 19.84
C LEU A 268 9.91 4.30 20.93
N THR A 269 9.26 5.32 21.50
CA THR A 269 8.24 5.18 22.54
C THR A 269 7.06 4.33 22.02
N HIS A 270 6.61 4.58 20.79
CA HIS A 270 5.54 3.79 20.19
C HIS A 270 5.92 2.31 20.02
N LYS A 271 7.18 2.01 19.66
CA LYS A 271 7.67 0.63 19.58
C LYS A 271 7.75 -0.04 20.94
N GLU A 272 8.21 0.67 21.96
CA GLU A 272 8.34 0.17 23.33
C GLU A 272 6.99 -0.11 23.97
N THR A 273 6.02 0.79 23.77
CA THR A 273 4.66 0.64 24.29
C THR A 273 3.84 -0.40 23.53
N ARG A 274 4.31 -0.83 22.34
CA ARG A 274 3.58 -1.75 21.45
C ARG A 274 2.16 -1.28 21.18
N ALA A 275 1.97 0.03 21.04
CA ALA A 275 0.67 0.61 20.73
C ALA A 275 0.13 -0.01 19.42
N GLU A 276 -1.17 -0.32 19.40
CA GLU A 276 -1.83 -0.94 18.25
C GLU A 276 -2.24 0.12 17.21
N GLU A 277 -2.47 1.35 17.65
CA GLU A 277 -2.84 2.47 16.80
C GLU A 277 -1.67 2.90 15.90
N PRO A 278 -1.92 3.30 14.65
CA PRO A 278 -0.89 3.85 13.77
C PRO A 278 -0.25 5.09 14.40
N LEU A 279 1.08 5.15 14.41
CA LEU A 279 1.77 6.35 14.87
C LEU A 279 1.74 7.41 13.77
N ALA A 280 1.15 8.53 14.09
CA ALA A 280 1.12 9.72 13.24
C ALA A 280 1.50 10.97 14.05
N VAL A 281 1.99 11.98 13.37
CA VAL A 281 2.24 13.31 13.94
C VAL A 281 1.41 14.35 13.23
N THR A 282 0.92 15.27 14.02
CA THR A 282 0.15 16.42 13.57
C THR A 282 1.03 17.66 13.42
N ARG A 283 0.54 18.66 12.70
CA ARG A 283 1.16 19.98 12.64
C ARG A 283 1.42 20.57 14.04
N GLN A 284 0.47 20.37 14.98
CA GLN A 284 0.57 20.93 16.33
C GLN A 284 1.73 20.32 17.11
N GLU A 285 1.96 19.02 17.00
CA GLU A 285 3.06 18.34 17.68
C GLU A 285 4.42 18.80 17.14
N VAL A 286 4.55 18.95 15.82
CA VAL A 286 5.77 19.52 15.22
C VAL A 286 5.95 20.97 15.63
N GLY A 287 4.87 21.76 15.62
CA GLY A 287 4.85 23.16 16.06
C GLY A 287 5.35 23.33 17.50
N ALA A 288 4.89 22.48 18.42
CA ALA A 288 5.36 22.52 19.81
C ALA A 288 6.88 22.30 19.93
N VAL A 289 7.47 21.45 19.10
CA VAL A 289 8.93 21.28 19.06
C VAL A 289 9.62 22.53 18.54
N LEU A 290 9.09 23.18 17.50
CA LEU A 290 9.63 24.41 16.95
C LEU A 290 9.56 25.58 17.96
N GLU A 291 8.45 25.72 18.67
CA GLU A 291 8.31 26.68 19.77
C GLU A 291 9.34 26.45 20.88
N HIS A 292 9.56 25.19 21.26
CA HIS A 292 10.58 24.86 22.25
C HIS A 292 12.01 25.18 21.79
N CYS A 293 12.24 25.17 20.48
CA CYS A 293 13.50 25.61 19.87
C CYS A 293 13.65 27.14 19.79
N GLY A 294 12.64 27.91 20.20
CA GLY A 294 12.67 29.36 20.20
C GLY A 294 12.38 30.02 18.85
N VAL A 295 11.71 29.31 17.96
CA VAL A 295 11.25 29.85 16.67
C VAL A 295 10.24 30.98 16.91
N SER A 296 10.38 32.09 16.22
CA SER A 296 9.55 33.28 16.40
C SER A 296 8.08 33.07 15.95
N GLU A 297 7.13 33.79 16.58
CA GLU A 297 5.71 33.70 16.20
C GLU A 297 5.43 33.93 14.71
N PRO A 298 6.07 34.89 13.99
CA PRO A 298 5.85 35.05 12.57
C PRO A 298 6.25 33.83 11.75
N LYS A 299 7.37 33.16 12.11
CA LYS A 299 7.84 31.95 11.44
C LYS A 299 6.96 30.76 11.77
N MET A 300 6.45 30.67 13.00
CA MET A 300 5.45 29.67 13.40
C MET A 300 4.15 29.82 12.59
N ALA A 301 3.67 31.05 12.41
CA ALA A 301 2.50 31.31 11.55
C ALA A 301 2.75 30.87 10.10
N ALA A 302 3.93 31.19 9.53
CA ALA A 302 4.34 30.77 8.19
C ALA A 302 4.44 29.22 8.09
N PHE A 303 5.02 28.55 9.10
CA PHE A 303 5.06 27.10 9.17
C PHE A 303 3.67 26.48 9.14
N ASN A 304 2.74 26.99 9.94
CA ASN A 304 1.38 26.47 9.99
C ASN A 304 0.68 26.56 8.63
N VAL A 305 0.81 27.69 7.94
CA VAL A 305 0.22 27.89 6.61
C VAL A 305 0.84 26.94 5.59
N LYS A 306 2.17 26.90 5.50
CA LYS A 306 2.87 26.07 4.53
C LYS A 306 2.69 24.57 4.78
N TYR A 307 2.61 24.15 6.04
CA TYR A 307 2.32 22.77 6.39
C TYR A 307 0.92 22.36 5.93
N ASP A 308 -0.09 23.22 6.17
CA ASP A 308 -1.48 22.97 5.75
C ASP A 308 -1.62 22.97 4.22
N GLU A 309 -0.88 23.84 3.52
CA GLU A 309 -0.84 23.85 2.05
C GLU A 309 -0.20 22.57 1.49
N ALA A 310 0.85 22.06 2.12
CA ALA A 310 1.61 20.92 1.64
C ALA A 310 0.96 19.56 1.99
N PHE A 311 0.47 19.42 3.22
CA PHE A 311 -0.08 18.14 3.72
C PHE A 311 -1.60 18.13 3.87
N GLY A 312 -2.24 19.28 3.81
CA GLY A 312 -3.67 19.46 4.13
C GLY A 312 -3.91 19.77 5.61
N GLY A 313 -4.90 20.64 5.87
CA GLY A 313 -5.27 21.04 7.23
C GLY A 313 -5.76 19.85 8.05
N GLY A 314 -5.12 19.55 9.18
CA GLY A 314 -5.44 18.43 10.05
C GLY A 314 -4.87 17.08 9.60
N SER A 315 -3.99 17.05 8.62
CA SER A 315 -3.36 15.81 8.16
C SER A 315 -2.42 15.23 9.21
N GLU A 316 -2.53 13.92 9.39
CA GLU A 316 -1.66 13.10 10.20
C GLU A 316 -0.63 12.41 9.32
N VAL A 317 0.66 12.57 9.64
CA VAL A 317 1.76 12.03 8.83
C VAL A 317 2.58 11.05 9.67
N PRO A 318 2.89 9.84 9.16
CA PRO A 318 3.75 8.91 9.87
C PRO A 318 5.15 9.52 10.12
N PRO A 319 5.61 9.67 11.36
CA PRO A 319 6.90 10.32 11.65
C PRO A 319 8.09 9.60 11.02
N GLN A 320 7.99 8.28 10.76
CA GLN A 320 9.01 7.51 10.06
C GLN A 320 9.25 7.99 8.63
N ASN A 321 8.23 8.55 7.97
CA ASN A 321 8.33 9.06 6.61
C ASN A 321 8.99 10.45 6.56
N LEU A 322 8.93 11.21 7.66
CA LEU A 322 9.56 12.52 7.80
C LEU A 322 11.05 12.41 8.18
N LEU A 323 11.43 11.31 8.83
CA LEU A 323 12.81 11.03 9.21
C LEU A 323 13.65 10.66 7.98
N GLY A 324 14.87 11.19 7.89
CA GLY A 324 15.87 10.78 6.91
C GLY A 324 16.27 9.32 7.07
N ALA A 325 16.99 8.78 6.08
CA ALA A 325 17.59 7.48 6.19
C ALA A 325 18.46 7.41 7.47
N ALA A 326 18.49 6.24 8.12
CA ALA A 326 19.27 6.02 9.33
C ALA A 326 20.79 6.27 9.14
N GLN A 327 21.23 6.49 7.91
CA GLN A 327 22.61 6.82 7.55
C GLN A 327 22.62 8.02 6.62
N LEU A 328 23.40 9.02 6.96
CA LEU A 328 23.75 10.09 6.03
C LEU A 328 24.75 9.53 5.02
N GLU A 329 24.37 9.52 3.75
CA GLU A 329 25.25 9.10 2.66
C GLU A 329 25.76 10.35 1.95
N TYR A 330 27.06 10.57 2.01
CA TYR A 330 27.76 11.57 1.23
C TYR A 330 28.49 10.86 0.09
N ARG A 331 28.10 11.17 -1.15
CA ARG A 331 28.63 10.53 -2.35
C ARG A 331 29.43 11.53 -3.18
N THR A 332 30.69 11.20 -3.41
CA THR A 332 31.50 11.81 -4.47
C THR A 332 31.74 10.79 -5.59
N PRO A 333 32.27 11.18 -6.76
CA PRO A 333 32.56 10.24 -7.85
C PRO A 333 33.41 9.03 -7.40
N ASP A 334 34.30 9.24 -6.42
CA ASP A 334 35.29 8.25 -6.00
C ASP A 334 35.05 7.67 -4.60
N VAL A 335 34.17 8.28 -3.77
CA VAL A 335 33.98 7.91 -2.36
C VAL A 335 32.52 8.00 -1.95
N VAL A 336 32.06 6.95 -1.26
CA VAL A 336 30.76 6.95 -0.58
C VAL A 336 31.03 6.89 0.91
N ILE A 337 30.69 7.96 1.63
CA ILE A 337 30.79 8.03 3.09
C ILE A 337 29.39 7.82 3.67
N ARG A 338 29.20 6.78 4.46
CA ARG A 338 27.98 6.55 5.23
C ARG A 338 28.26 6.85 6.69
N VAL A 339 27.59 7.84 7.21
CA VAL A 339 27.70 8.24 8.60
C VAL A 339 26.38 7.93 9.30
N ASN A 340 26.48 7.20 10.40
CA ASN A 340 25.33 7.04 11.29
C ASN A 340 25.25 8.34 12.12
N PRO A 341 24.15 9.13 12.02
CA PRO A 341 24.03 10.40 12.74
C PRO A 341 23.98 10.23 14.27
N ASP A 342 23.92 9.00 14.77
CA ASP A 342 23.90 8.68 16.20
C ASP A 342 25.30 8.34 16.78
N ARG A 343 26.39 8.64 16.04
CA ARG A 343 27.78 8.45 16.51
C ARG A 343 28.62 9.68 16.29
#